data_11d2e7e56b3f08b57fd9b4bfffa8f5c1
#
_entry.id   11d2e7e56b3f08b57fd9b4bfffa8f5c1
#
_cell.length_a   1.000
_cell.length_b   1.000
_cell.length_c   1.000
_cell.angle_alpha   90.00
_cell.angle_beta   90.00
_cell.angle_gamma   90.00
#
_symmetry.space_group_name_H-M   'P 1'
#
loop_
_entity.id
_entity.type
_entity.pdbx_description
1 polymer ?
#
loop_
_entity_poly.entity_id
_entity_poly.type
_entity_poly.pdbx_seq_one_letter_code
_entity_poly.pdbx_strand_id
1 'polypeptide(L)'
;MSALSRLRWLLIILAGTIRAKDLRFAVLVSANAEWRAVKPLFATATIETSPYGEYFFASIERERVLFFQGGWGKVAAAGSTQYVIDHFHPARLINLGTCGGVEGRINRFDIVALEKVVIYDIAEAMGDSKEAIANYTTALPLPRQLPVPVVKVTMYSADRDLTAAGLQELDSLYRPVVVDWESGAIAWVARRNTTPVLILRGVTDLVSAEKAEAQGNLQLFQDNTVRVMQDLVGVLPKWLAAWR
;
A
#
# COMPACT_ATOMS: atom_id res chain seq x y z
N MET A 1 38.32 -40.05 -50.57
CA MET A 1 37.09 -40.24 -49.76
C MET A 1 37.00 -39.02 -48.83
N SER A 2 36.14 -38.09 -49.18
CA SER A 2 36.06 -36.76 -48.55
C SER A 2 35.13 -36.77 -47.35
N ALA A 3 35.63 -36.28 -46.22
CA ALA A 3 34.82 -36.00 -45.03
C ALA A 3 34.20 -34.60 -45.16
N LEU A 4 32.90 -34.54 -45.34
CA LEU A 4 32.13 -33.33 -45.36
C LEU A 4 31.90 -32.88 -43.88
N SER A 5 32.56 -31.81 -43.49
CA SER A 5 32.32 -31.10 -42.21
C SER A 5 30.98 -30.37 -42.25
N ARG A 6 30.04 -30.80 -41.44
CA ARG A 6 28.78 -30.07 -41.20
C ARG A 6 29.05 -28.94 -40.25
N LEU A 7 29.19 -27.73 -40.75
CA LEU A 7 29.23 -26.51 -39.94
C LEU A 7 27.81 -26.18 -39.49
N ARG A 8 27.49 -26.46 -38.23
CA ARG A 8 26.24 -26.02 -37.57
C ARG A 8 26.37 -24.54 -37.23
N TRP A 9 25.67 -23.70 -37.96
CA TRP A 9 25.47 -22.30 -37.57
C TRP A 9 24.56 -22.24 -36.33
N LEU A 10 25.13 -21.88 -35.19
CA LEU A 10 24.37 -21.52 -33.98
C LEU A 10 23.86 -20.10 -34.21
N LEU A 11 22.59 -19.96 -34.59
CA LEU A 11 21.90 -18.66 -34.53
C LEU A 11 21.70 -18.31 -33.04
N ILE A 12 22.59 -17.47 -32.53
CA ILE A 12 22.34 -16.77 -31.25
C ILE A 12 21.33 -15.69 -31.57
N ILE A 13 20.04 -15.97 -31.32
CA ILE A 13 19.01 -14.94 -31.25
C ILE A 13 19.30 -14.14 -29.99
N LEU A 14 20.03 -13.04 -30.14
CA LEU A 14 19.99 -11.98 -29.13
C LEU A 14 18.57 -11.40 -29.16
N ALA A 15 17.69 -11.97 -28.33
CA ALA A 15 16.47 -11.29 -27.93
C ALA A 15 16.94 -10.05 -27.18
N GLY A 16 17.06 -8.94 -27.87
CA GLY A 16 17.19 -7.64 -27.26
C GLY A 16 15.94 -7.43 -26.41
N THR A 17 16.06 -7.69 -25.13
CA THR A 17 15.08 -7.18 -24.15
C THR A 17 15.05 -5.67 -24.37
N ILE A 18 13.98 -5.19 -25.03
CA ILE A 18 13.60 -3.79 -24.94
C ILE A 18 13.45 -3.58 -23.44
N ARG A 19 14.46 -2.95 -22.82
CA ARG A 19 14.34 -2.49 -21.42
C ARG A 19 13.08 -1.64 -21.40
N ALA A 20 12.03 -2.17 -20.79
CA ALA A 20 10.90 -1.37 -20.39
C ALA A 20 11.51 -0.18 -19.68
N LYS A 21 11.16 1.06 -20.09
CA LYS A 21 11.62 2.29 -19.46
C LYS A 21 11.46 2.09 -17.96
N ASP A 22 12.55 2.10 -17.20
CA ASP A 22 12.58 1.71 -15.78
C ASP A 22 11.43 2.39 -15.04
N LEU A 23 10.43 1.60 -14.63
CA LEU A 23 9.29 2.11 -13.88
C LEU A 23 9.81 2.52 -12.51
N ARG A 24 9.84 3.83 -12.24
CA ARG A 24 10.35 4.30 -10.96
C ARG A 24 9.36 4.08 -9.84
N PHE A 25 8.09 4.36 -10.07
CA PHE A 25 7.06 4.35 -9.04
C PHE A 25 5.85 3.50 -9.44
N ALA A 26 5.41 2.64 -8.52
CA ALA A 26 4.10 2.02 -8.57
C ALA A 26 3.31 2.41 -7.32
N VAL A 27 2.09 2.88 -7.54
CA VAL A 27 1.13 3.26 -6.50
C VAL A 27 0.12 2.14 -6.33
N LEU A 28 0.11 1.51 -5.16
CA LEU A 28 -0.88 0.52 -4.76
C LEU A 28 -2.05 1.23 -4.07
N VAL A 29 -3.27 0.93 -4.47
CA VAL A 29 -4.51 1.38 -3.85
C VAL A 29 -5.31 0.15 -3.48
N SER A 30 -5.60 -0.05 -2.20
CA SER A 30 -6.04 -1.36 -1.71
C SER A 30 -7.54 -1.59 -1.89
N ALA A 31 -8.37 -0.88 -1.15
CA ALA A 31 -9.80 -1.16 -1.10
C ALA A 31 -10.56 -0.70 -2.35
N ASN A 32 -11.66 -1.39 -2.66
CA ASN A 32 -12.50 -1.05 -3.81
C ASN A 32 -13.09 0.37 -3.73
N ALA A 33 -13.40 0.87 -2.53
CA ALA A 33 -13.90 2.23 -2.34
C ALA A 33 -12.83 3.27 -2.69
N GLU A 34 -11.59 3.04 -2.25
CA GLU A 34 -10.42 3.87 -2.57
C GLU A 34 -10.14 3.89 -4.07
N TRP A 35 -10.15 2.70 -4.71
CA TRP A 35 -9.93 2.58 -6.15
C TRP A 35 -10.99 3.34 -6.95
N ARG A 36 -12.28 3.22 -6.58
CA ARG A 36 -13.37 3.99 -7.20
C ARG A 36 -13.20 5.49 -7.03
N ALA A 37 -12.60 5.95 -5.94
CA ALA A 37 -12.32 7.37 -5.71
C ALA A 37 -11.13 7.89 -6.54
N VAL A 38 -10.13 7.04 -6.79
CA VAL A 38 -8.92 7.40 -7.55
C VAL A 38 -9.16 7.42 -9.06
N LYS A 39 -9.85 6.41 -9.62
CA LYS A 39 -10.03 6.29 -11.08
C LYS A 39 -10.54 7.57 -11.78
N PRO A 40 -11.57 8.26 -11.28
CA PRO A 40 -12.08 9.48 -11.93
C PRO A 40 -11.07 10.62 -12.01
N LEU A 41 -10.05 10.64 -11.14
CA LEU A 41 -8.99 11.66 -11.16
C LEU A 41 -8.06 11.49 -12.37
N PHE A 42 -8.09 10.34 -13.03
CA PHE A 42 -7.30 9.98 -14.20
C PHE A 42 -8.19 9.51 -15.36
N ALA A 43 -9.25 10.26 -15.68
CA ALA A 43 -10.31 9.87 -16.62
C ALA A 43 -9.80 9.55 -18.05
N THR A 44 -8.63 10.04 -18.45
CA THR A 44 -8.02 9.76 -19.76
C THR A 44 -7.10 8.55 -19.78
N ALA A 45 -6.85 7.91 -18.64
CA ALA A 45 -6.00 6.74 -18.55
C ALA A 45 -6.69 5.50 -19.12
N THR A 46 -5.95 4.68 -19.87
CA THR A 46 -6.43 3.38 -20.32
C THR A 46 -6.37 2.40 -19.17
N ILE A 47 -7.52 1.83 -18.81
CA ILE A 47 -7.63 0.82 -17.76
C ILE A 47 -7.29 -0.55 -18.35
N GLU A 48 -6.36 -1.23 -17.70
CA GLU A 48 -5.96 -2.59 -18.00
C GLU A 48 -6.35 -3.50 -16.81
N THR A 49 -6.31 -4.81 -17.00
CA THR A 49 -6.69 -5.80 -15.97
C THR A 49 -5.54 -6.75 -15.66
N SER A 50 -5.48 -7.19 -14.42
CA SER A 50 -4.59 -8.20 -13.90
C SER A 50 -5.37 -9.26 -13.14
N PRO A 51 -4.76 -10.38 -12.71
CA PRO A 51 -5.43 -11.36 -11.84
C PRO A 51 -5.90 -10.79 -10.49
N TYR A 52 -5.36 -9.65 -10.04
CA TYR A 52 -5.67 -9.02 -8.75
C TYR A 52 -6.62 -7.85 -8.85
N GLY A 53 -6.73 -7.23 -10.02
CA GLY A 53 -7.59 -6.07 -10.23
C GLY A 53 -7.17 -5.24 -11.42
N GLU A 54 -7.71 -4.04 -11.51
CA GLU A 54 -7.43 -3.08 -12.57
C GLU A 54 -6.11 -2.35 -12.32
N TYR A 55 -5.51 -1.86 -13.39
CA TYR A 55 -4.38 -0.94 -13.29
C TYR A 55 -4.35 0.03 -14.47
N PHE A 56 -3.62 1.12 -14.32
CA PHE A 56 -3.36 2.07 -15.38
C PHE A 56 -2.04 2.79 -15.16
N PHE A 57 -1.54 3.42 -16.23
CA PHE A 57 -0.40 4.33 -16.16
C PHE A 57 -0.86 5.77 -16.27
N ALA A 58 -0.29 6.63 -15.42
CA ALA A 58 -0.49 8.08 -15.50
C ALA A 58 0.87 8.79 -15.59
N SER A 59 0.87 10.00 -16.13
CA SER A 59 2.03 10.90 -16.11
C SER A 59 1.85 11.92 -15.01
N ILE A 60 2.74 11.91 -14.01
CA ILE A 60 2.76 12.86 -12.90
C ILE A 60 4.15 13.52 -12.86
N GLU A 61 4.23 14.85 -12.98
CA GLU A 61 5.50 15.59 -12.95
C GLU A 61 6.57 14.97 -13.88
N ARG A 62 6.17 14.54 -15.09
CA ARG A 62 7.01 13.88 -16.11
C ARG A 62 7.47 12.45 -15.74
N GLU A 63 7.05 11.92 -14.59
CA GLU A 63 7.26 10.52 -14.23
C GLU A 63 6.10 9.66 -14.75
N ARG A 64 6.40 8.51 -15.33
CA ARG A 64 5.40 7.48 -15.64
C ARG A 64 5.15 6.67 -14.37
N VAL A 65 3.96 6.73 -13.84
CA VAL A 65 3.55 6.11 -12.58
C VAL A 65 2.51 5.03 -12.88
N LEU A 66 2.72 3.84 -12.37
CA LEU A 66 1.70 2.79 -12.35
C LEU A 66 0.75 3.01 -11.17
N PHE A 67 -0.55 2.99 -11.42
CA PHE A 67 -1.59 2.84 -10.40
C PHE A 67 -2.16 1.43 -10.49
N PHE A 68 -2.23 0.74 -9.37
CA PHE A 68 -2.63 -0.67 -9.32
C PHE A 68 -3.62 -0.92 -8.18
N GLN A 69 -4.76 -1.54 -8.49
CA GLN A 69 -5.74 -1.95 -7.50
C GLN A 69 -5.23 -3.18 -6.75
N GLY A 70 -4.88 -3.00 -5.48
CA GLY A 70 -4.23 -4.03 -4.66
C GLY A 70 -5.17 -5.06 -4.06
N GLY A 71 -6.47 -4.78 -4.05
CA GLY A 71 -7.47 -5.63 -3.41
C GLY A 71 -7.59 -5.42 -1.89
N TRP A 72 -8.58 -6.05 -1.30
CA TRP A 72 -9.00 -5.84 0.08
C TRP A 72 -8.48 -6.95 1.00
N GLY A 73 -7.91 -6.57 2.14
CA GLY A 73 -7.36 -7.45 3.15
C GLY A 73 -5.94 -7.95 2.86
N LYS A 74 -5.32 -8.55 3.86
CA LYS A 74 -3.89 -8.94 3.84
C LYS A 74 -3.54 -9.91 2.71
N VAL A 75 -4.41 -10.86 2.38
CA VAL A 75 -4.15 -11.87 1.34
C VAL A 75 -4.06 -11.22 -0.04
N ALA A 76 -5.06 -10.40 -0.39
CA ALA A 76 -5.06 -9.69 -1.66
C ALA A 76 -3.91 -8.69 -1.75
N ALA A 77 -3.68 -7.91 -0.69
CA ALA A 77 -2.61 -6.93 -0.61
C ALA A 77 -1.21 -7.56 -0.73
N ALA A 78 -0.97 -8.72 -0.11
CA ALA A 78 0.29 -9.44 -0.26
C ALA A 78 0.50 -9.94 -1.69
N GLY A 79 -0.50 -10.62 -2.26
CA GLY A 79 -0.43 -11.19 -3.60
C GLY A 79 -0.25 -10.12 -4.67
N SER A 80 -1.03 -9.03 -4.60
CA SER A 80 -0.93 -7.92 -5.55
C SER A 80 0.40 -7.17 -5.44
N THR A 81 0.92 -6.97 -4.23
CA THR A 81 2.23 -6.34 -4.02
C THR A 81 3.33 -7.18 -4.67
N GLN A 82 3.33 -8.50 -4.44
CA GLN A 82 4.30 -9.40 -5.07
C GLN A 82 4.15 -9.39 -6.60
N TYR A 83 2.92 -9.45 -7.11
CA TYR A 83 2.64 -9.38 -8.54
C TYR A 83 3.19 -8.09 -9.18
N VAL A 84 2.96 -6.94 -8.54
CA VAL A 84 3.48 -5.65 -9.04
C VAL A 84 5.01 -5.64 -9.07
N ILE A 85 5.66 -6.16 -8.04
CA ILE A 85 7.13 -6.25 -7.99
C ILE A 85 7.65 -7.13 -9.12
N ASP A 86 7.08 -8.31 -9.34
CA ASP A 86 7.57 -9.31 -10.30
C ASP A 86 7.24 -8.96 -11.75
N HIS A 87 6.10 -8.28 -11.99
CA HIS A 87 5.65 -7.97 -13.36
C HIS A 87 6.13 -6.63 -13.88
N PHE A 88 6.15 -5.62 -13.00
CA PHE A 88 6.42 -4.24 -13.41
C PHE A 88 7.78 -3.73 -12.94
N HIS A 89 8.46 -4.44 -12.04
CA HIS A 89 9.79 -4.12 -11.53
C HIS A 89 9.96 -2.65 -11.11
N PRO A 90 9.04 -2.07 -10.29
CA PRO A 90 9.17 -0.69 -9.89
C PRO A 90 10.38 -0.51 -8.98
N ALA A 91 11.09 0.61 -9.14
CA ALA A 91 12.18 0.93 -8.23
C ALA A 91 11.68 1.26 -6.82
N ARG A 92 10.42 1.71 -6.68
CA ARG A 92 9.79 2.10 -5.42
C ARG A 92 8.28 1.84 -5.44
N LEU A 93 7.74 1.45 -4.31
CA LEU A 93 6.29 1.32 -4.10
C LEU A 93 5.77 2.49 -3.26
N ILE A 94 4.61 2.99 -3.59
CA ILE A 94 3.82 3.89 -2.75
C ILE A 94 2.47 3.22 -2.51
N ASN A 95 2.03 3.16 -1.27
CA ASN A 95 0.65 2.73 -0.99
C ASN A 95 -0.16 3.93 -0.50
N LEU A 96 -1.26 4.20 -1.17
CA LEU A 96 -2.23 5.21 -0.79
C LEU A 96 -3.52 4.53 -0.37
N GLY A 97 -4.11 5.01 0.72
CA GLY A 97 -5.37 4.47 1.21
C GLY A 97 -5.90 5.17 2.45
N THR A 98 -6.95 4.62 3.00
CA THR A 98 -7.64 5.11 4.19
C THR A 98 -7.23 4.34 5.44
N CYS A 99 -7.52 4.91 6.60
CA CYS A 99 -7.37 4.25 7.90
C CYS A 99 -8.41 4.77 8.89
N GLY A 100 -8.74 3.96 9.89
CA GLY A 100 -9.44 4.38 11.08
C GLY A 100 -8.48 5.06 12.05
N GLY A 101 -8.93 6.13 12.71
CA GLY A 101 -8.18 6.84 13.75
C GLY A 101 -8.76 6.60 15.15
N VAL A 102 -7.93 6.74 16.18
CA VAL A 102 -8.42 6.73 17.58
C VAL A 102 -8.75 8.15 18.02
N GLU A 103 -10.00 8.36 18.46
CA GLU A 103 -10.51 9.65 18.92
C GLU A 103 -9.63 10.24 20.03
N GLY A 104 -9.34 11.54 19.95
CA GLY A 104 -8.44 12.23 20.88
C GLY A 104 -6.95 12.00 20.64
N ARG A 105 -6.55 11.14 19.69
CA ARG A 105 -5.15 10.90 19.33
C ARG A 105 -4.80 11.39 17.93
N ILE A 106 -5.78 11.50 17.06
CA ILE A 106 -5.66 12.00 15.69
C ILE A 106 -6.99 12.59 15.25
N ASN A 107 -6.99 13.43 14.22
CA ASN A 107 -8.21 14.01 13.67
C ASN A 107 -8.62 13.34 12.38
N ARG A 108 -9.92 13.38 12.08
CA ARG A 108 -10.43 13.00 10.76
C ARG A 108 -9.81 13.89 9.70
N PHE A 109 -9.43 13.29 8.57
CA PHE A 109 -8.73 13.88 7.42
C PHE A 109 -7.26 14.22 7.65
N ASP A 110 -6.70 13.95 8.83
CA ASP A 110 -5.24 13.99 8.96
C ASP A 110 -4.61 12.98 8.00
N ILE A 111 -3.55 13.42 7.31
CA ILE A 111 -2.70 12.52 6.52
C ILE A 111 -1.59 12.01 7.42
N VAL A 112 -1.40 10.70 7.41
CA VAL A 112 -0.34 10.02 8.15
C VAL A 112 0.68 9.39 7.21
N ALA A 113 1.95 9.43 7.61
CA ALA A 113 3.04 8.70 6.99
C ALA A 113 3.54 7.64 7.97
N LEU A 114 3.66 6.40 7.50
CA LEU A 114 3.96 5.28 8.39
C LEU A 114 5.46 5.12 8.58
N GLU A 115 5.92 5.14 9.84
CA GLU A 115 7.30 4.81 10.22
C GLU A 115 7.47 3.32 10.55
N LYS A 116 6.38 2.67 10.90
CA LYS A 116 6.32 1.26 11.28
C LYS A 116 4.92 0.70 11.06
N VAL A 117 4.84 -0.56 10.70
CA VAL A 117 3.57 -1.30 10.64
C VAL A 117 3.68 -2.57 11.47
N VAL A 118 2.64 -2.86 12.25
CA VAL A 118 2.51 -4.05 13.09
C VAL A 118 1.27 -4.81 12.63
N ILE A 119 1.44 -6.07 12.21
CA ILE A 119 0.29 -6.98 12.04
C ILE A 119 -0.03 -7.56 13.40
N TYR A 120 -1.15 -7.15 14.00
CA TYR A 120 -1.43 -7.43 15.41
C TYR A 120 -2.44 -8.57 15.65
N ASP A 121 -3.13 -9.02 14.63
CA ASP A 121 -4.18 -10.06 14.74
C ASP A 121 -3.65 -11.49 14.61
N ILE A 122 -2.37 -11.70 14.87
CA ILE A 122 -1.76 -13.01 14.92
C ILE A 122 -1.93 -13.57 16.32
N ALA A 123 -2.68 -14.66 16.43
CA ALA A 123 -2.90 -15.38 17.67
C ALA A 123 -2.35 -16.79 17.53
N GLU A 124 -1.34 -17.13 18.36
CA GLU A 124 -0.72 -18.45 18.38
C GLU A 124 -1.00 -19.12 19.71
N ALA A 125 -1.76 -20.23 19.67
CA ALA A 125 -2.15 -20.97 20.87
C ALA A 125 -1.06 -21.90 21.41
N MET A 126 -0.10 -22.29 20.55
CA MET A 126 0.97 -23.26 20.91
C MET A 126 2.33 -22.61 21.14
N GLY A 127 2.47 -21.32 20.86
CA GLY A 127 3.72 -20.59 20.94
C GLY A 127 3.56 -19.18 21.50
N ASP A 128 4.48 -18.28 21.12
CA ASP A 128 4.47 -16.88 21.53
C ASP A 128 3.99 -15.98 20.39
N SER A 129 2.75 -15.52 20.46
CA SER A 129 2.20 -14.55 19.50
C SER A 129 3.07 -13.30 19.36
N LYS A 130 3.84 -12.91 20.38
CA LYS A 130 4.73 -11.75 20.31
C LYS A 130 5.88 -11.98 19.35
N GLU A 131 6.44 -13.19 19.30
CA GLU A 131 7.49 -13.54 18.34
C GLU A 131 6.94 -13.52 16.92
N ALA A 132 5.77 -14.11 16.69
CA ALA A 132 5.10 -14.09 15.39
C ALA A 132 4.78 -12.65 14.95
N ILE A 133 4.21 -11.83 15.83
CA ILE A 133 3.93 -10.41 15.54
C ILE A 133 5.22 -9.65 15.23
N ALA A 134 6.31 -9.89 15.98
CA ALA A 134 7.60 -9.25 15.73
C ALA A 134 8.16 -9.60 14.33
N ASN A 135 8.00 -10.86 13.87
CA ASN A 135 8.40 -11.28 12.53
C ASN A 135 7.65 -10.53 11.41
N TYR A 136 6.38 -10.16 11.64
CA TYR A 136 5.58 -9.41 10.69
C TYR A 136 5.59 -7.89 10.92
N THR A 137 6.29 -7.42 11.95
CA THR A 137 6.51 -5.99 12.16
C THR A 137 7.55 -5.45 11.18
N THR A 138 7.21 -4.37 10.48
CA THR A 138 8.07 -3.76 9.47
C THR A 138 8.33 -2.29 9.76
N ALA A 139 9.60 -1.91 9.90
CA ALA A 139 10.01 -0.51 9.94
C ALA A 139 10.07 0.07 8.51
N LEU A 140 9.60 1.30 8.36
CA LEU A 140 9.51 2.01 7.09
C LEU A 140 10.33 3.30 7.16
N PRO A 141 11.44 3.40 6.42
CA PRO A 141 12.23 4.62 6.41
C PRO A 141 11.49 5.71 5.64
N LEU A 142 11.23 6.83 6.31
CA LEU A 142 10.67 8.03 5.68
C LEU A 142 11.79 8.91 5.10
N PRO A 143 11.49 9.77 4.09
CA PRO A 143 12.39 10.80 3.63
C PRO A 143 12.84 11.69 4.80
N ARG A 144 14.09 12.17 4.77
CA ARG A 144 14.63 13.05 5.82
C ARG A 144 13.80 14.33 5.98
N GLN A 145 13.34 14.89 4.87
CA GLN A 145 12.42 16.04 4.84
C GLN A 145 11.09 15.58 4.27
N LEU A 146 10.04 15.81 5.01
CA LEU A 146 8.68 15.52 4.56
C LEU A 146 8.22 16.65 3.64
N PRO A 147 7.70 16.34 2.44
CA PRO A 147 7.35 17.35 1.44
C PRO A 147 6.06 18.12 1.77
N VAL A 148 5.27 17.59 2.69
CA VAL A 148 4.02 18.18 3.20
C VAL A 148 3.87 17.87 4.69
N PRO A 149 3.11 18.66 5.45
CA PRO A 149 2.76 18.32 6.83
C PRO A 149 1.99 17.00 6.89
N VAL A 150 2.48 16.07 7.69
CA VAL A 150 1.83 14.77 7.97
C VAL A 150 2.15 14.34 9.40
N VAL A 151 1.30 13.51 9.98
CA VAL A 151 1.56 12.89 11.27
C VAL A 151 2.32 11.58 11.04
N LYS A 152 3.47 11.41 11.70
CA LYS A 152 4.23 10.15 11.64
C LYS A 152 3.67 9.20 12.67
N VAL A 153 3.36 7.96 12.25
CA VAL A 153 2.69 7.00 13.13
C VAL A 153 3.20 5.58 12.94
N THR A 154 2.98 4.76 13.97
CA THR A 154 2.92 3.30 13.82
C THR A 154 1.51 2.91 13.43
N MET A 155 1.36 2.15 12.33
CA MET A 155 0.10 1.56 11.89
C MET A 155 -0.08 0.19 12.52
N TYR A 156 -1.29 -0.08 13.00
CA TYR A 156 -1.69 -1.41 13.46
C TYR A 156 -2.66 -2.01 12.44
N SER A 157 -2.22 -3.08 11.76
CA SER A 157 -2.89 -3.67 10.60
C SER A 157 -3.49 -5.03 10.96
N ALA A 158 -4.74 -5.27 10.56
CA ALA A 158 -5.46 -6.52 10.83
C ALA A 158 -6.64 -6.70 9.88
N ASP A 159 -7.00 -7.94 9.51
CA ASP A 159 -8.19 -8.22 8.70
C ASP A 159 -9.47 -8.16 9.53
N ARG A 160 -9.65 -7.09 10.27
CA ARG A 160 -10.85 -6.82 11.07
C ARG A 160 -11.06 -5.33 11.30
N ASP A 161 -12.31 -4.92 11.41
CA ASP A 161 -12.65 -3.57 11.83
C ASP A 161 -12.29 -3.36 13.29
N LEU A 162 -11.81 -2.14 13.61
CA LEU A 162 -11.64 -1.74 14.99
C LEU A 162 -12.98 -1.29 15.56
N THR A 163 -13.52 -2.07 16.48
CA THR A 163 -14.71 -1.71 17.27
C THR A 163 -14.32 -1.05 18.59
N ALA A 164 -15.27 -0.47 19.31
CA ALA A 164 -15.02 0.08 20.65
C ALA A 164 -14.42 -0.98 21.61
N ALA A 165 -14.95 -2.21 21.60
CA ALA A 165 -14.41 -3.31 22.39
C ALA A 165 -13.00 -3.73 21.92
N GLY A 166 -12.76 -3.80 20.61
CA GLY A 166 -11.45 -4.11 20.04
C GLY A 166 -10.42 -3.04 20.35
N LEU A 167 -10.82 -1.76 20.41
CA LEU A 167 -9.95 -0.68 20.82
C LEU A 167 -9.48 -0.86 22.27
N GLN A 168 -10.35 -1.24 23.20
CA GLN A 168 -9.98 -1.47 24.58
C GLN A 168 -8.91 -2.57 24.73
N GLU A 169 -9.06 -3.67 23.97
CA GLU A 169 -8.08 -4.75 23.91
C GLU A 169 -6.73 -4.24 23.35
N LEU A 170 -6.79 -3.62 22.17
CA LEU A 170 -5.60 -3.15 21.45
C LEU A 170 -4.86 -2.05 22.23
N ASP A 171 -5.60 -1.21 22.94
CA ASP A 171 -5.05 -0.10 23.74
C ASP A 171 -4.23 -0.58 24.93
N SER A 172 -4.66 -1.68 25.54
CA SER A 172 -3.90 -2.31 26.64
C SER A 172 -2.53 -2.82 26.22
N LEU A 173 -2.35 -3.16 24.95
CA LEU A 173 -1.12 -3.74 24.39
C LEU A 173 -0.23 -2.71 23.69
N TYR A 174 -0.82 -1.78 22.93
CA TYR A 174 -0.07 -1.00 21.94
C TYR A 174 -0.35 0.50 21.96
N ARG A 175 -1.44 0.96 22.53
CA ARG A 175 -1.87 2.36 22.52
C ARG A 175 -1.91 2.94 21.09
N PRO A 176 -2.71 2.37 20.17
CA PRO A 176 -2.71 2.73 18.76
C PRO A 176 -3.17 4.17 18.52
N VAL A 177 -2.70 4.77 17.44
CA VAL A 177 -3.21 6.05 16.90
C VAL A 177 -4.09 5.79 15.69
N VAL A 178 -3.68 4.86 14.82
CA VAL A 178 -4.35 4.50 13.57
C VAL A 178 -4.34 3.00 13.33
N VAL A 179 -5.35 2.53 12.61
CA VAL A 179 -5.50 1.11 12.21
C VAL A 179 -5.91 0.99 10.75
N ASP A 180 -5.51 -0.08 10.09
CA ASP A 180 -5.95 -0.44 8.75
C ASP A 180 -5.94 -1.97 8.52
N TRP A 181 -6.18 -2.39 7.27
CA TRP A 181 -6.23 -3.81 6.92
C TRP A 181 -5.00 -4.27 6.10
N GLU A 182 -4.42 -3.44 5.26
CA GLU A 182 -3.49 -3.90 4.20
C GLU A 182 -2.03 -3.49 4.39
N SER A 183 -1.77 -2.38 5.08
CA SER A 183 -0.41 -1.82 5.20
C SER A 183 0.61 -2.84 5.70
N GLY A 184 0.19 -3.71 6.62
CA GLY A 184 1.05 -4.76 7.16
C GLY A 184 1.55 -5.73 6.10
N ALA A 185 0.65 -6.22 5.27
CA ALA A 185 0.98 -7.16 4.20
C ALA A 185 1.85 -6.51 3.12
N ILE A 186 1.50 -5.30 2.69
CA ILE A 186 2.27 -4.54 1.70
C ILE A 186 3.69 -4.27 2.19
N ALA A 187 3.83 -3.76 3.41
CA ALA A 187 5.13 -3.45 4.01
C ALA A 187 6.00 -4.70 4.14
N TRP A 188 5.44 -5.81 4.60
CA TRP A 188 6.16 -7.06 4.78
C TRP A 188 6.65 -7.64 3.45
N VAL A 189 5.79 -7.71 2.43
CA VAL A 189 6.16 -8.19 1.09
C VAL A 189 7.23 -7.31 0.46
N ALA A 190 7.06 -5.98 0.51
CA ALA A 190 8.03 -5.04 -0.02
C ALA A 190 9.42 -5.22 0.65
N ARG A 191 9.45 -5.35 1.98
CA ARG A 191 10.69 -5.61 2.73
C ARG A 191 11.34 -6.93 2.31
N ARG A 192 10.57 -8.01 2.13
CA ARG A 192 11.10 -9.33 1.71
C ARG A 192 11.73 -9.29 0.32
N ASN A 193 11.24 -8.42 -0.54
CA ASN A 193 11.77 -8.16 -1.89
C ASN A 193 12.82 -7.04 -1.94
N THR A 194 13.23 -6.47 -0.80
CA THR A 194 14.14 -5.31 -0.76
C THR A 194 13.68 -4.11 -1.60
N THR A 195 12.36 -4.02 -1.85
CA THR A 195 11.74 -2.93 -2.60
C THR A 195 11.33 -1.82 -1.62
N PRO A 196 11.88 -0.61 -1.73
CA PRO A 196 11.48 0.51 -0.88
C PRO A 196 9.99 0.80 -1.02
N VAL A 197 9.29 0.97 0.12
CA VAL A 197 7.87 1.32 0.15
C VAL A 197 7.61 2.51 1.05
N LEU A 198 6.81 3.45 0.57
CA LEU A 198 6.23 4.56 1.31
C LEU A 198 4.74 4.30 1.47
N ILE A 199 4.22 4.39 2.68
CA ILE A 199 2.79 4.21 2.95
C ILE A 199 2.23 5.49 3.53
N LEU A 200 1.22 6.03 2.85
CA LEU A 200 0.47 7.22 3.24
C LEU A 200 -1.00 6.83 3.41
N ARG A 201 -1.59 7.23 4.51
CA ARG A 201 -3.01 7.02 4.79
C ARG A 201 -3.69 8.33 5.15
N GLY A 202 -4.99 8.41 4.90
CA GLY A 202 -5.81 9.48 5.46
C GLY A 202 -6.88 8.91 6.37
N VAL A 203 -7.15 9.61 7.45
CA VAL A 203 -8.12 9.18 8.46
C VAL A 203 -9.54 9.45 7.97
N THR A 204 -10.34 8.40 7.80
CA THR A 204 -11.75 8.52 7.34
C THR A 204 -12.75 8.60 8.48
N ASP A 205 -12.48 7.94 9.58
CA ASP A 205 -13.39 7.77 10.70
C ASP A 205 -12.63 7.60 12.00
N LEU A 206 -13.32 7.82 13.11
CA LEU A 206 -12.74 7.74 14.44
C LEU A 206 -13.42 6.65 15.26
N VAL A 207 -12.62 5.98 16.09
CA VAL A 207 -13.07 4.97 17.05
C VAL A 207 -12.74 5.45 18.45
N SER A 208 -13.74 5.41 19.34
CA SER A 208 -13.61 5.68 20.77
C SER A 208 -14.01 4.46 21.61
N ALA A 209 -13.95 4.59 22.92
CA ALA A 209 -14.41 3.56 23.86
C ALA A 209 -15.93 3.30 23.76
N GLU A 210 -16.70 4.27 23.27
CA GLU A 210 -18.16 4.22 23.21
C GLU A 210 -18.67 3.84 21.82
N LYS A 211 -17.96 4.21 20.76
CA LYS A 211 -18.43 4.02 19.38
C LYS A 211 -17.29 3.90 18.36
N ALA A 212 -17.61 3.29 17.23
CA ALA A 212 -16.85 3.37 15.99
C ALA A 212 -17.73 4.07 14.94
N GLU A 213 -17.29 5.21 14.40
CA GLU A 213 -18.13 6.08 13.54
C GLU A 213 -18.54 5.40 12.22
N ALA A 214 -17.66 4.58 11.62
CA ALA A 214 -17.95 3.86 10.39
C ALA A 214 -18.85 2.64 10.61
N GLN A 215 -18.97 2.15 11.86
CA GLN A 215 -19.76 0.95 12.15
C GLN A 215 -21.24 1.21 11.88
N GLY A 216 -21.79 0.52 10.88
CA GLY A 216 -23.19 0.70 10.43
C GLY A 216 -23.41 1.98 9.62
N ASN A 217 -22.37 2.73 9.27
CA ASN A 217 -22.46 3.98 8.50
C ASN A 217 -21.56 3.94 7.25
N LEU A 218 -21.90 3.06 6.31
CA LEU A 218 -21.15 2.89 5.08
C LEU A 218 -21.08 4.19 4.24
N GLN A 219 -22.13 5.01 4.26
CA GLN A 219 -22.15 6.26 3.51
C GLN A 219 -21.09 7.25 4.01
N LEU A 220 -20.98 7.43 5.34
CA LEU A 220 -19.94 8.25 5.95
C LEU A 220 -18.55 7.82 5.49
N PHE A 221 -18.28 6.51 5.54
CA PHE A 221 -17.00 5.96 5.11
C PHE A 221 -16.75 6.24 3.62
N GLN A 222 -17.73 6.04 2.75
CA GLN A 222 -17.59 6.28 1.32
C GLN A 222 -17.32 7.75 0.99
N ASP A 223 -18.07 8.66 1.59
CA ASP A 223 -17.91 10.11 1.35
C ASP A 223 -16.53 10.60 1.82
N ASN A 224 -16.12 10.16 3.00
CA ASN A 224 -14.81 10.51 3.56
C ASN A 224 -13.67 9.88 2.77
N THR A 225 -13.86 8.67 2.24
CA THR A 225 -12.88 8.00 1.37
C THR A 225 -12.62 8.82 0.10
N VAL A 226 -13.65 9.35 -0.54
CA VAL A 226 -13.49 10.18 -1.74
C VAL A 226 -12.60 11.39 -1.42
N ARG A 227 -12.88 12.11 -0.33
CA ARG A 227 -12.10 13.27 0.09
C ARG A 227 -10.64 12.89 0.39
N VAL A 228 -10.44 11.87 1.22
CA VAL A 228 -9.10 11.41 1.62
C VAL A 228 -8.27 11.02 0.40
N MET A 229 -8.85 10.26 -0.54
CA MET A 229 -8.11 9.84 -1.73
C MET A 229 -7.78 11.00 -2.67
N GLN A 230 -8.66 12.00 -2.78
CA GLN A 230 -8.36 13.23 -3.51
C GLN A 230 -7.20 14.00 -2.88
N ASP A 231 -7.19 14.14 -1.56
CA ASP A 231 -6.12 14.83 -0.82
C ASP A 231 -4.78 14.08 -0.98
N LEU A 232 -4.76 12.74 -0.86
CA LEU A 232 -3.57 11.91 -1.04
C LEU A 232 -3.01 11.99 -2.46
N VAL A 233 -3.86 11.90 -3.48
CA VAL A 233 -3.45 12.05 -4.89
C VAL A 233 -2.97 13.48 -5.16
N GLY A 234 -3.62 14.48 -4.56
CA GLY A 234 -3.22 15.89 -4.70
C GLY A 234 -1.82 16.19 -4.16
N VAL A 235 -1.38 15.51 -3.10
CA VAL A 235 -0.03 15.68 -2.54
C VAL A 235 1.01 14.73 -3.14
N LEU A 236 0.59 13.72 -3.90
CA LEU A 236 1.47 12.69 -4.48
C LEU A 236 2.64 13.27 -5.29
N PRO A 237 2.48 14.31 -6.14
CA PRO A 237 3.59 14.89 -6.90
C PRO A 237 4.75 15.34 -6.01
N LYS A 238 4.46 15.94 -4.86
CA LYS A 238 5.47 16.38 -3.90
C LYS A 238 6.22 15.20 -3.29
N TRP A 239 5.52 14.11 -2.99
CA TRP A 239 6.13 12.88 -2.48
C TRP A 239 7.01 12.18 -3.52
N LEU A 240 6.58 12.12 -4.79
CA LEU A 240 7.41 11.58 -5.88
C LEU A 240 8.72 12.37 -6.03
N ALA A 241 8.66 13.69 -5.90
CA ALA A 241 9.84 14.55 -5.97
C ALA A 241 10.79 14.36 -4.78
N ALA A 242 10.25 14.22 -3.57
CA ALA A 242 11.04 14.09 -2.34
C ALA A 242 11.63 12.67 -2.14
N TRP A 243 11.06 11.66 -2.80
CA TRP A 243 11.41 10.26 -2.59
C TRP A 243 12.07 9.62 -3.83
N ARG A 244 12.88 10.42 -4.55
CA ARG A 244 13.67 10.00 -5.73
C ARG A 244 14.88 9.14 -5.41
#